data_cff8e8befa5cc88416eac06d83b77f45
#
_entry.id   cff8e8befa5cc88416eac06d83b77f45
#
_cell.length_a   1.000
_cell.length_b   1.000
_cell.length_c   1.000
_cell.angle_alpha   90.00
_cell.angle_beta   90.00
_cell.angle_gamma   90.00
#
_symmetry.space_group_name_H-M   'P 1'
#
loop_
_entity.id
_entity.type
_entity.pdbx_description
1 polymer ?
#
loop_
_entity_poly.entity_id
_entity_poly.type
_entity_poly.pdbx_seq_one_letter_code
_entity_poly.pdbx_strand_id
1 'polypeptide(L)'
;MKKILAILGLTLALTTHTAVAATAGTVNGMEISVEEANTALKTLTKGKMTWDKLPEDGKKQLIEMMAPAKLVASESKKSLTDKEKEAALAGFWMQKKISTTPVTDKEAQEAYDKMKKVAKEANSTQKIPEFNVIKNSIKMQLSQEKVVAELMKNAKIIIK
;
A
#
# COMPACT_ATOMS: atom_id res chain seq x y z
N MET A 1 -43.26 27.93 -51.11
CA MET A 1 -43.39 27.96 -49.67
C MET A 1 -42.34 27.01 -49.06
N LYS A 2 -41.17 27.54 -48.71
CA LYS A 2 -40.07 26.76 -48.15
C LYS A 2 -40.02 26.97 -46.65
N LYS A 3 -40.31 25.90 -45.86
CA LYS A 3 -40.19 25.92 -44.38
C LYS A 3 -38.73 25.63 -44.02
N ILE A 4 -38.06 26.61 -43.40
CA ILE A 4 -36.75 26.49 -42.83
C ILE A 4 -36.92 26.01 -41.38
N LEU A 5 -36.51 24.77 -41.07
CA LEU A 5 -36.39 24.28 -39.69
C LEU A 5 -35.06 24.76 -39.12
N ALA A 6 -35.09 25.66 -38.17
CA ALA A 6 -33.93 26.03 -37.38
C ALA A 6 -33.73 24.99 -36.26
N ILE A 7 -32.66 24.17 -36.36
CA ILE A 7 -32.24 23.25 -35.30
C ILE A 7 -31.38 24.05 -34.34
N LEU A 8 -31.94 24.35 -33.15
CA LEU A 8 -31.25 24.99 -32.06
C LEU A 8 -30.39 23.91 -31.35
N GLY A 9 -29.11 23.86 -31.71
CA GLY A 9 -28.14 22.98 -31.05
C GLY A 9 -27.83 23.46 -29.63
N LEU A 10 -28.38 22.78 -28.64
CA LEU A 10 -28.07 22.99 -27.21
C LEU A 10 -26.73 22.30 -26.94
N THR A 11 -25.60 23.03 -27.02
CA THR A 11 -24.30 22.56 -26.57
C THR A 11 -24.26 22.58 -25.04
N LEU A 12 -24.44 21.40 -24.45
CA LEU A 12 -24.24 21.17 -23.02
C LEU A 12 -22.72 21.19 -22.76
N ALA A 13 -22.19 22.36 -22.33
CA ALA A 13 -20.81 22.45 -21.86
C ALA A 13 -20.70 21.71 -20.53
N LEU A 14 -20.20 20.47 -20.56
CA LEU A 14 -19.75 19.75 -19.37
C LEU A 14 -18.51 20.47 -18.82
N THR A 15 -18.71 21.42 -17.92
CA THR A 15 -17.62 21.96 -17.10
C THR A 15 -17.21 20.87 -16.11
N THR A 16 -16.17 20.11 -16.44
CA THR A 16 -15.49 19.25 -15.47
C THR A 16 -14.84 20.14 -14.43
N HIS A 17 -15.51 20.34 -13.30
CA HIS A 17 -14.90 20.93 -12.12
C HIS A 17 -13.90 19.90 -11.59
N THR A 18 -12.63 20.02 -11.96
CA THR A 18 -11.55 19.41 -11.19
C THR A 18 -11.60 20.06 -9.82
N ALA A 19 -12.14 19.36 -8.83
CA ALA A 19 -12.08 19.80 -7.45
C ALA A 19 -10.58 19.91 -7.08
N VAL A 20 -10.07 21.13 -7.07
CA VAL A 20 -8.73 21.40 -6.54
C VAL A 20 -8.82 21.07 -5.06
N ALA A 21 -8.12 20.03 -4.63
CA ALA A 21 -8.09 19.66 -3.22
C ALA A 21 -7.59 20.87 -2.41
N ALA A 22 -8.36 21.26 -1.39
CA ALA A 22 -7.98 22.38 -0.55
C ALA A 22 -6.62 22.13 0.10
N THR A 23 -5.70 23.10 0.00
CA THR A 23 -4.34 23.01 0.53
C THR A 23 -4.33 23.35 2.02
N ALA A 24 -3.79 22.45 2.85
CA ALA A 24 -3.59 22.67 4.27
C ALA A 24 -2.27 23.44 4.54
N GLY A 25 -1.26 23.23 3.73
CA GLY A 25 0.04 23.89 3.85
C GLY A 25 1.02 23.43 2.78
N THR A 26 2.26 23.95 2.84
CA THR A 26 3.33 23.57 1.91
C THR A 26 4.64 23.30 2.64
N VAL A 27 5.45 22.40 2.09
CA VAL A 27 6.82 22.11 2.53
C VAL A 27 7.74 22.16 1.31
N ASN A 28 8.63 23.13 1.25
CA ASN A 28 9.50 23.41 0.08
C ASN A 28 8.69 23.47 -1.24
N GLY A 29 7.53 24.13 -1.22
CA GLY A 29 6.63 24.24 -2.37
C GLY A 29 5.78 22.98 -2.67
N MET A 30 5.97 21.89 -1.95
CA MET A 30 5.14 20.70 -2.06
C MET A 30 3.89 20.85 -1.21
N GLU A 31 2.74 20.71 -1.84
CA GLU A 31 1.46 20.82 -1.15
C GLU A 31 1.19 19.65 -0.20
N ILE A 32 0.62 19.98 0.95
CA ILE A 32 -0.06 19.06 1.86
C ILE A 32 -1.54 19.41 1.76
N SER A 33 -2.36 18.48 1.27
CA SER A 33 -3.79 18.69 1.13
C SER A 33 -4.52 18.58 2.49
N VAL A 34 -5.69 19.18 2.58
CA VAL A 34 -6.59 19.04 3.76
C VAL A 34 -6.97 17.56 3.98
N GLU A 35 -7.06 16.77 2.91
CA GLU A 35 -7.33 15.34 3.01
C GLU A 35 -6.16 14.57 3.67
N GLU A 36 -4.90 14.87 3.27
CA GLU A 36 -3.71 14.31 3.91
C GLU A 36 -3.65 14.71 5.40
N ALA A 37 -3.94 15.98 5.72
CA ALA A 37 -3.99 16.47 7.09
C ALA A 37 -5.07 15.77 7.93
N ASN A 38 -6.26 15.59 7.39
CA ASN A 38 -7.35 14.86 8.05
C ASN A 38 -7.02 13.38 8.24
N THR A 39 -6.31 12.75 7.31
CA THR A 39 -5.85 11.37 7.44
C THR A 39 -4.84 11.22 8.57
N ALA A 40 -3.89 12.14 8.69
CA ALA A 40 -2.94 12.20 9.80
C ALA A 40 -3.67 12.41 11.14
N LEU A 41 -4.61 13.37 11.21
CA LEU A 41 -5.41 13.65 12.39
C LEU A 41 -6.26 12.45 12.81
N LYS A 42 -6.86 11.74 11.87
CA LYS A 42 -7.64 10.52 12.16
C LYS A 42 -6.80 9.47 12.88
N THR A 43 -5.55 9.31 12.47
CA THR A 43 -4.61 8.38 13.11
C THR A 43 -4.20 8.87 14.51
N LEU A 44 -3.81 10.14 14.64
CA LEU A 44 -3.32 10.72 15.89
C LEU A 44 -4.39 10.86 16.96
N THR A 45 -5.61 11.25 16.57
CA THR A 45 -6.70 11.57 17.47
C THR A 45 -7.78 10.49 17.54
N LYS A 46 -7.56 9.34 16.88
CA LYS A 46 -8.57 8.27 16.72
C LYS A 46 -9.89 8.81 16.14
N GLY A 47 -9.79 9.74 15.20
CA GLY A 47 -10.93 10.33 14.50
C GLY A 47 -11.66 11.44 15.25
N LYS A 48 -11.14 11.92 16.39
CA LYS A 48 -11.81 12.95 17.20
C LYS A 48 -11.64 14.38 16.68
N MET A 49 -10.64 14.63 15.83
CA MET A 49 -10.32 15.96 15.28
C MET A 49 -10.25 15.96 13.78
N THR A 50 -10.60 17.09 13.18
CA THR A 50 -10.45 17.39 11.75
C THR A 50 -9.67 18.68 11.57
N TRP A 51 -9.11 18.91 10.38
CA TRP A 51 -8.35 20.12 10.05
C TRP A 51 -9.09 21.40 10.38
N ASP A 52 -10.37 21.48 10.04
CA ASP A 52 -11.19 22.69 10.25
C ASP A 52 -11.41 23.02 11.73
N LYS A 53 -11.30 22.02 12.61
CA LYS A 53 -11.46 22.18 14.06
C LYS A 53 -10.17 22.48 14.79
N LEU A 54 -9.02 22.43 14.11
CA LEU A 54 -7.75 22.75 14.72
C LEU A 54 -7.58 24.27 14.86
N PRO A 55 -7.08 24.76 16.02
CA PRO A 55 -6.58 26.12 16.12
C PRO A 55 -5.36 26.32 15.24
N GLU A 56 -5.02 27.57 14.89
CA GLU A 56 -3.92 27.89 13.98
C GLU A 56 -2.57 27.29 14.42
N ASP A 57 -2.24 27.34 15.72
CA ASP A 57 -1.03 26.71 16.25
C ASP A 57 -1.04 25.19 16.06
N GLY A 58 -2.20 24.55 16.22
CA GLY A 58 -2.37 23.11 15.97
C GLY A 58 -2.21 22.75 14.48
N LYS A 59 -2.69 23.60 13.58
CA LYS A 59 -2.48 23.45 12.13
C LYS A 59 -1.00 23.51 11.78
N LYS A 60 -0.30 24.53 12.32
CA LYS A 60 1.15 24.69 12.12
C LYS A 60 1.92 23.47 12.60
N GLN A 61 1.67 23.02 13.83
CA GLN A 61 2.32 21.83 14.41
C GLN A 61 2.06 20.56 13.60
N LEU A 62 0.84 20.39 13.07
CA LEU A 62 0.51 19.25 12.22
C LEU A 62 1.31 19.27 10.93
N ILE A 63 1.41 20.44 10.24
CA ILE A 63 2.21 20.57 9.02
C ILE A 63 3.69 20.29 9.30
N GLU A 64 4.24 20.85 10.40
CA GLU A 64 5.63 20.60 10.81
C GLU A 64 5.89 19.11 11.09
N MET A 65 4.93 18.42 11.71
CA MET A 65 5.02 16.97 11.95
C MET A 65 4.94 16.15 10.66
N MET A 66 4.17 16.59 9.65
CA MET A 66 4.04 15.91 8.36
C MET A 66 5.21 16.20 7.41
N ALA A 67 5.93 17.29 7.62
CA ALA A 67 7.00 17.75 6.74
C ALA A 67 8.10 16.71 6.50
N PRO A 68 8.66 16.00 7.49
CA PRO A 68 9.70 14.99 7.27
C PRO A 68 9.25 13.89 6.30
N ALA A 69 8.04 13.39 6.46
CA ALA A 69 7.50 12.34 5.58
C ALA A 69 7.35 12.84 4.13
N LYS A 70 6.91 14.09 3.95
CA LYS A 70 6.78 14.73 2.63
C LYS A 70 8.14 14.90 1.95
N LEU A 71 9.16 15.35 2.72
CA LEU A 71 10.52 15.52 2.23
C LEU A 71 11.15 14.19 1.84
N VAL A 72 11.04 13.16 2.68
CA VAL A 72 11.53 11.81 2.36
C VAL A 72 10.85 11.24 1.12
N ALA A 73 9.53 11.38 1.00
CA ALA A 73 8.80 10.92 -0.18
C ALA A 73 9.21 11.66 -1.46
N SER A 74 9.51 12.95 -1.37
CA SER A 74 10.02 13.72 -2.51
C SER A 74 11.42 13.28 -2.91
N GLU A 75 12.32 13.13 -1.93
CA GLU A 75 13.70 12.74 -2.19
C GLU A 75 13.80 11.31 -2.72
N SER A 76 13.03 10.38 -2.18
CA SER A 76 13.00 9.00 -2.67
C SER A 76 12.54 8.91 -4.13
N LYS A 77 11.59 9.75 -4.56
CA LYS A 77 11.17 9.80 -5.96
C LYS A 77 12.27 10.28 -6.91
N LYS A 78 13.20 11.13 -6.44
CA LYS A 78 14.30 11.69 -7.24
C LYS A 78 15.52 10.78 -7.24
N SER A 79 15.87 10.21 -6.09
CA SER A 79 17.12 9.49 -5.88
C SER A 79 17.05 8.00 -6.25
N LEU A 80 15.88 7.37 -6.12
CA LEU A 80 15.72 5.96 -6.47
C LEU A 80 15.59 5.75 -7.99
N THR A 81 16.28 4.76 -8.50
CA THR A 81 16.12 4.25 -9.87
C THR A 81 14.74 3.60 -10.03
N ASP A 82 14.27 3.44 -11.26
CA ASP A 82 12.97 2.80 -11.53
C ASP A 82 12.94 1.35 -11.05
N LYS A 83 14.07 0.62 -11.15
CA LYS A 83 14.21 -0.74 -10.61
C LYS A 83 14.06 -0.79 -9.09
N GLU A 84 14.63 0.18 -8.36
CA GLU A 84 14.49 0.27 -6.91
C GLU A 84 13.07 0.65 -6.49
N LYS A 85 12.43 1.55 -7.24
CA LYS A 85 11.01 1.90 -7.03
C LYS A 85 10.10 0.68 -7.25
N GLU A 86 10.33 -0.07 -8.34
CA GLU A 86 9.59 -1.31 -8.64
C GLU A 86 9.77 -2.35 -7.52
N ALA A 87 11.00 -2.57 -7.06
CA ALA A 87 11.29 -3.49 -5.97
C ALA A 87 10.61 -3.07 -4.66
N ALA A 88 10.65 -1.77 -4.32
CA ALA A 88 10.00 -1.22 -3.14
C ALA A 88 8.47 -1.40 -3.20
N LEU A 89 7.85 -1.10 -4.35
CA LEU A 89 6.42 -1.29 -4.58
C LEU A 89 6.01 -2.75 -4.48
N ALA A 90 6.78 -3.66 -5.12
CA ALA A 90 6.55 -5.10 -5.06
C ALA A 90 6.66 -5.62 -3.62
N GLY A 91 7.69 -5.20 -2.88
CA GLY A 91 7.88 -5.57 -1.48
C GLY A 91 6.74 -5.09 -0.59
N PHE A 92 6.36 -3.82 -0.70
CA PHE A 92 5.23 -3.25 0.06
C PHE A 92 3.90 -3.96 -0.27
N TRP A 93 3.63 -4.18 -1.57
CA TRP A 93 2.43 -4.89 -2.00
C TRP A 93 2.39 -6.31 -1.45
N MET A 94 3.50 -7.05 -1.51
CA MET A 94 3.62 -8.41 -0.97
C MET A 94 3.34 -8.42 0.53
N GLN A 95 3.95 -7.51 1.29
CA GLN A 95 3.72 -7.40 2.73
C GLN A 95 2.24 -7.15 3.06
N LYS A 96 1.60 -6.24 2.32
CA LYS A 96 0.17 -5.96 2.46
C LYS A 96 -0.69 -7.20 2.16
N LYS A 97 -0.33 -7.98 1.14
CA LYS A 97 -1.05 -9.21 0.79
C LYS A 97 -0.86 -10.30 1.84
N ILE A 98 0.36 -10.52 2.30
CA ILE A 98 0.67 -11.48 3.38
C ILE A 98 -0.15 -11.18 4.63
N SER A 99 -0.26 -9.92 5.04
CA SER A 99 -1.02 -9.53 6.23
C SER A 99 -2.54 -9.83 6.14
N THR A 100 -3.06 -9.97 4.92
CA THR A 100 -4.47 -10.30 4.65
C THR A 100 -4.69 -11.74 4.17
N THR A 101 -3.63 -12.55 4.09
CA THR A 101 -3.70 -13.95 3.66
C THR A 101 -3.48 -14.86 4.87
N PRO A 102 -4.55 -15.34 5.53
CA PRO A 102 -4.43 -16.08 6.77
C PRO A 102 -3.82 -17.48 6.53
N VAL A 103 -3.01 -17.90 7.49
CA VAL A 103 -2.50 -19.27 7.62
C VAL A 103 -2.85 -19.78 9.02
N THR A 104 -3.51 -20.93 9.09
CA THR A 104 -3.90 -21.55 10.33
C THR A 104 -2.71 -22.19 11.05
N ASP A 105 -2.85 -22.46 12.35
CA ASP A 105 -1.84 -23.21 13.11
C ASP A 105 -1.66 -24.64 12.57
N LYS A 106 -2.74 -25.24 12.10
CA LYS A 106 -2.72 -26.57 11.49
C LYS A 106 -1.86 -26.61 10.22
N GLU A 107 -2.08 -25.67 9.30
CA GLU A 107 -1.25 -25.56 8.08
C GLU A 107 0.23 -25.34 8.39
N ALA A 108 0.51 -24.51 9.39
CA ALA A 108 1.89 -24.27 9.84
C ALA A 108 2.53 -25.53 10.46
N GLN A 109 1.76 -26.32 11.22
CA GLN A 109 2.22 -27.58 11.79
C GLN A 109 2.51 -28.62 10.70
N GLU A 110 1.60 -28.77 9.73
CA GLU A 110 1.78 -29.69 8.59
C GLU A 110 3.04 -29.34 7.78
N ALA A 111 3.29 -28.04 7.55
CA ALA A 111 4.51 -27.60 6.87
C ALA A 111 5.76 -27.88 7.68
N TYR A 112 5.71 -27.69 9.00
CA TYR A 112 6.83 -28.01 9.89
C TYR A 112 7.14 -29.53 9.89
N ASP A 113 6.11 -30.36 9.95
CA ASP A 113 6.29 -31.82 9.94
C ASP A 113 6.87 -32.30 8.60
N LYS A 114 6.43 -31.72 7.48
CA LYS A 114 7.01 -31.93 6.15
C LYS A 114 8.48 -31.51 6.10
N MET A 115 8.82 -30.35 6.64
CA MET A 115 10.21 -29.89 6.71
C MET A 115 11.09 -30.86 7.50
N LYS A 116 10.63 -31.35 8.65
CA LYS A 116 11.35 -32.39 9.46
C LYS A 116 11.54 -33.69 8.68
N LYS A 117 10.51 -34.12 7.95
CA LYS A 117 10.59 -35.33 7.12
C LYS A 117 11.66 -35.19 6.04
N VAL A 118 11.64 -34.08 5.29
CA VAL A 118 12.62 -33.80 4.23
C VAL A 118 14.06 -33.74 4.79
N ALA A 119 14.23 -33.05 5.92
CA ALA A 119 15.56 -32.98 6.56
C ALA A 119 16.08 -34.36 7.00
N LYS A 120 15.20 -35.22 7.50
CA LYS A 120 15.55 -36.60 7.87
C LYS A 120 15.94 -37.46 6.65
N GLU A 121 15.16 -37.36 5.57
CA GLU A 121 15.40 -38.07 4.31
C GLU A 121 16.73 -37.63 3.64
N ALA A 122 17.04 -36.32 3.73
CA ALA A 122 18.29 -35.75 3.24
C ALA A 122 19.50 -35.98 4.16
N ASN A 123 19.38 -36.72 5.26
CA ASN A 123 20.40 -36.92 6.29
C ASN A 123 21.01 -35.57 6.75
N SER A 124 20.20 -34.51 6.83
CA SER A 124 20.68 -33.20 7.24
C SER A 124 21.14 -33.21 8.70
N THR A 125 22.34 -32.71 8.94
CA THR A 125 22.87 -32.50 10.30
C THR A 125 22.37 -31.22 10.93
N GLN A 126 21.65 -30.38 10.18
CA GLN A 126 21.13 -29.11 10.66
C GLN A 126 19.97 -29.34 11.63
N LYS A 127 20.10 -28.85 12.85
CA LYS A 127 19.06 -28.92 13.87
C LYS A 127 17.90 -27.99 13.51
N ILE A 128 16.71 -28.53 13.32
CA ILE A 128 15.48 -27.75 13.11
C ILE A 128 15.03 -27.23 14.47
N PRO A 129 14.79 -25.92 14.62
CA PRO A 129 14.26 -25.35 15.86
C PRO A 129 12.87 -25.90 16.20
N GLU A 130 12.47 -25.81 17.46
CA GLU A 130 11.13 -26.20 17.90
C GLU A 130 10.03 -25.39 17.21
N PHE A 131 8.91 -26.05 16.93
CA PHE A 131 7.78 -25.47 16.20
C PHE A 131 7.36 -24.09 16.74
N ASN A 132 7.20 -23.97 18.07
CA ASN A 132 6.76 -22.73 18.69
C ASN A 132 7.71 -21.54 18.44
N VAL A 133 9.01 -21.82 18.23
CA VAL A 133 10.02 -20.78 17.96
C VAL A 133 9.88 -20.26 16.53
N ILE A 134 9.58 -21.12 15.56
CA ILE A 134 9.57 -20.77 14.13
C ILE A 134 8.19 -20.72 13.52
N LYS A 135 7.14 -20.99 14.28
CA LYS A 135 5.73 -21.00 13.83
C LYS A 135 5.35 -19.77 13.04
N ASN A 136 5.69 -18.57 13.54
CA ASN A 136 5.35 -17.32 12.86
C ASN A 136 6.09 -17.15 11.54
N SER A 137 7.34 -17.58 11.47
CA SER A 137 8.14 -17.57 10.23
C SER A 137 7.55 -18.53 9.21
N ILE A 138 7.12 -19.74 9.63
CA ILE A 138 6.45 -20.70 8.76
C ILE A 138 5.13 -20.13 8.24
N LYS A 139 4.31 -19.50 9.11
CA LYS A 139 3.07 -18.86 8.68
C LYS A 139 3.30 -17.76 7.65
N MET A 140 4.30 -16.92 7.86
CA MET A 140 4.64 -15.85 6.93
C MET A 140 5.09 -16.41 5.58
N GLN A 141 5.93 -17.44 5.57
CA GLN A 141 6.37 -18.12 4.35
C GLN A 141 5.17 -18.74 3.60
N LEU A 142 4.31 -19.50 4.30
CA LEU A 142 3.12 -20.09 3.68
C LEU A 142 2.14 -19.04 3.13
N SER A 143 1.97 -17.89 3.84
CA SER A 143 1.18 -16.78 3.31
C SER A 143 1.77 -16.24 2.01
N GLN A 144 3.10 -16.08 1.96
CA GLN A 144 3.80 -15.63 0.75
C GLN A 144 3.63 -16.65 -0.39
N GLU A 145 3.79 -17.94 -0.12
CA GLU A 145 3.59 -19.01 -1.10
C GLU A 145 2.16 -19.01 -1.64
N LYS A 146 1.14 -18.83 -0.78
CA LYS A 146 -0.26 -18.70 -1.21
C LYS A 146 -0.48 -17.51 -2.14
N VAL A 147 0.10 -16.34 -1.82
CA VAL A 147 0.00 -15.15 -2.67
C VAL A 147 0.65 -15.38 -4.03
N VAL A 148 1.87 -15.96 -4.05
CA VAL A 148 2.57 -16.26 -5.30
C VAL A 148 1.80 -17.30 -6.11
N ALA A 149 1.31 -18.37 -5.48
CA ALA A 149 0.52 -19.40 -6.15
C ALA A 149 -0.75 -18.84 -6.81
N GLU A 150 -1.41 -17.87 -6.14
CA GLU A 150 -2.59 -17.21 -6.71
C GLU A 150 -2.23 -16.36 -7.95
N LEU A 151 -1.13 -15.62 -7.91
CA LEU A 151 -0.64 -14.87 -9.07
C LEU A 151 -0.28 -15.79 -10.24
N MET A 152 0.36 -16.93 -9.94
CA MET A 152 0.80 -17.90 -10.95
C MET A 152 -0.33 -18.64 -11.66
N LYS A 153 -1.53 -18.75 -11.05
CA LYS A 153 -2.68 -19.40 -11.69
C LYS A 153 -3.05 -18.81 -13.04
N ASN A 154 -2.89 -17.49 -13.19
CA ASN A 154 -3.24 -16.77 -14.39
C ASN A 154 -2.01 -16.30 -15.21
N ALA A 155 -0.80 -16.71 -14.79
CA ALA A 155 0.43 -16.32 -15.45
C ALA A 155 0.63 -17.09 -16.76
N LYS A 156 0.85 -16.37 -17.85
CA LYS A 156 1.25 -16.94 -19.14
C LYS A 156 2.75 -16.78 -19.30
N ILE A 157 3.49 -17.88 -19.18
CA ILE A 157 4.95 -17.89 -19.36
C ILE A 157 5.28 -18.27 -20.80
N ILE A 158 6.04 -17.45 -21.50
CA ILE A 158 6.53 -17.70 -22.86
C ILE A 158 8.05 -17.65 -22.81
N ILE A 159 8.68 -18.75 -23.15
CA ILE A 159 10.14 -18.85 -23.32
C ILE A 159 10.44 -18.56 -24.81
N LYS A 160 11.36 -17.64 -25.08
CA LYS A 160 11.82 -17.31 -26.42
C LYS A 160 13.18 -17.90 -26.68
#